data_559196e50fe2046cb2ab56e184447311
#
_entry.id   559196e50fe2046cb2ab56e184447311
#
_cell.length_a   1.000
_cell.length_b   1.000
_cell.length_c   1.000
_cell.angle_alpha   90.00
_cell.angle_beta   90.00
_cell.angle_gamma   90.00
#
_symmetry.space_group_name_H-M   'P 1'
#
loop_
_entity.id
_entity.type
_entity.pdbx_description
1 polymer ?
#
loop_
_entity_poly.entity_id
_entity_poly.type
_entity_poly.pdbx_seq_one_letter_code
_entity_poly.pdbx_strand_id
1 'polypeptide(L)'
;MSYEQYRRLWLNIDAIFTSYPNALKCKLQYESSPLGAELERDPVIMATWAPLERFFEQGRQQGLFIDLPILVLQALSLDCVANLAQQRRVHDFELTQEQLETVIRASWNAILNPNVSITGACS
;
A
#
# COMPACT_ATOMS: atom_id res chain seq x y z
N MET A 1 11.57 -11.45 -0.87
CA MET A 1 10.76 -10.24 -0.62
C MET A 1 11.67 -9.07 -0.35
N SER A 2 11.63 -8.04 -1.17
CA SER A 2 12.58 -6.95 -1.09
C SER A 2 11.88 -5.60 -1.11
N TYR A 3 12.58 -4.58 -0.61
CA TYR A 3 12.13 -3.20 -0.70
C TYR A 3 11.89 -2.78 -2.17
N GLU A 4 12.76 -3.22 -3.08
CA GLU A 4 12.62 -2.86 -4.50
C GLU A 4 11.32 -3.39 -5.11
N GLN A 5 10.90 -4.59 -4.73
CA GLN A 5 9.60 -5.13 -5.16
C GLN A 5 8.45 -4.28 -4.64
N TYR A 6 8.52 -3.89 -3.36
CA TYR A 6 7.54 -3.03 -2.73
C TYR A 6 7.51 -1.66 -3.41
N ARG A 7 8.66 -1.08 -3.66
CA ARG A 7 8.79 0.23 -4.31
C ARG A 7 8.14 0.23 -5.69
N ARG A 8 8.40 -0.79 -6.50
CA ARG A 8 7.79 -0.92 -7.83
C ARG A 8 6.27 -1.05 -7.75
N LEU A 9 5.80 -1.85 -6.82
CA LEU A 9 4.36 -2.01 -6.60
C LEU A 9 3.72 -0.69 -6.23
N TRP A 10 4.34 0.05 -5.30
CA TRP A 10 3.86 1.34 -4.87
C TRP A 10 3.77 2.33 -6.04
N LEU A 11 4.83 2.42 -6.82
CA LEU A 11 4.88 3.33 -7.97
C LEU A 11 3.89 2.96 -9.06
N ASN A 12 3.67 1.66 -9.30
CA ASN A 12 2.69 1.21 -10.27
C ASN A 12 1.27 1.58 -9.85
N ILE A 13 0.94 1.40 -8.58
CA ILE A 13 -0.37 1.78 -8.07
C ILE A 13 -0.56 3.29 -8.14
N ASP A 14 0.46 4.06 -7.76
CA ASP A 14 0.41 5.51 -7.84
C ASP A 14 0.18 5.99 -9.27
N ALA A 15 0.88 5.41 -10.22
CA ALA A 15 0.72 5.73 -11.64
C ALA A 15 -0.71 5.47 -12.13
N ILE A 16 -1.32 4.37 -11.68
CA ILE A 16 -2.71 4.06 -12.04
C ILE A 16 -3.66 5.13 -11.49
N PHE A 17 -3.53 5.48 -10.22
CA PHE A 17 -4.44 6.45 -9.59
C PHE A 17 -4.24 7.88 -10.12
N THR A 18 -3.02 8.25 -10.48
CA THR A 18 -2.76 9.58 -11.02
C THR A 18 -3.15 9.69 -12.50
N SER A 19 -3.00 8.59 -13.26
CA SER A 19 -3.33 8.56 -14.68
C SER A 19 -4.81 8.32 -14.94
N TYR A 20 -5.50 7.66 -14.02
CA TYR A 20 -6.91 7.32 -14.15
C TYR A 20 -7.71 7.80 -12.94
N PRO A 21 -8.08 9.09 -12.89
CA PRO A 21 -8.79 9.66 -11.73
C PRO A 21 -10.09 8.94 -11.40
N ASN A 22 -10.77 8.35 -12.39
CA ASN A 22 -11.99 7.60 -12.15
C ASN A 22 -11.74 6.30 -11.39
N ALA A 23 -10.59 5.67 -11.62
CA ALA A 23 -10.21 4.48 -10.85
C ALA A 23 -10.01 4.81 -9.38
N LEU A 24 -9.36 5.93 -9.09
CA LEU A 24 -9.20 6.41 -7.72
C LEU A 24 -10.54 6.71 -7.06
N LYS A 25 -11.41 7.42 -7.77
CA LYS A 25 -12.74 7.77 -7.27
C LYS A 25 -13.56 6.52 -6.97
N CYS A 26 -13.54 5.54 -7.87
CA CYS A 26 -14.24 4.28 -7.66
C CYS A 26 -13.71 3.53 -6.44
N LYS A 27 -12.39 3.47 -6.27
CA LYS A 27 -11.78 2.82 -5.11
C LYS A 27 -12.24 3.46 -3.80
N LEU A 28 -12.19 4.79 -3.73
CA LEU A 28 -12.55 5.51 -2.50
C LEU A 28 -14.03 5.39 -2.18
N GLN A 29 -14.90 5.48 -3.18
CA GLN A 29 -16.35 5.30 -2.99
C GLN A 29 -16.68 3.87 -2.56
N TYR A 30 -15.99 2.91 -3.13
CA TYR A 30 -16.15 1.50 -2.85
C TYR A 30 -15.81 1.17 -1.39
N GLU A 31 -14.69 1.68 -0.90
CA GLU A 31 -14.23 1.43 0.47
C GLU A 31 -15.17 2.02 1.52
N SER A 32 -15.85 3.12 1.19
CA SER A 32 -16.78 3.78 2.11
C SER A 32 -18.21 3.27 2.00
N SER A 33 -18.49 2.34 1.09
CA SER A 33 -19.81 1.79 0.81
C SER A 33 -20.03 0.47 1.57
N PRO A 34 -21.27 0.23 2.10
CA PRO A 34 -21.61 -1.10 2.64
C PRO A 34 -21.45 -2.22 1.61
N LEU A 35 -21.59 -1.90 0.33
CA LEU A 35 -21.42 -2.85 -0.76
C LEU A 35 -19.97 -3.30 -0.91
N GLY A 36 -19.02 -2.47 -0.47
CA GLY A 36 -17.59 -2.81 -0.54
C GLY A 36 -17.24 -4.09 0.19
N ALA A 37 -17.84 -4.32 1.36
CA ALA A 37 -17.61 -5.53 2.13
C ALA A 37 -18.11 -6.77 1.41
N GLU A 38 -19.22 -6.68 0.68
CA GLU A 38 -19.76 -7.80 -0.10
C GLU A 38 -18.91 -8.09 -1.32
N LEU A 39 -18.44 -7.05 -2.00
CA LEU A 39 -17.60 -7.17 -3.18
C LEU A 39 -16.22 -7.72 -2.86
N GLU A 40 -15.70 -7.48 -1.66
CA GLU A 40 -14.44 -8.08 -1.21
C GLU A 40 -14.52 -9.60 -1.13
N ARG A 41 -15.72 -10.15 -1.05
CA ARG A 41 -15.95 -11.62 -1.05
C ARG A 41 -16.14 -12.18 -2.45
N ASP A 42 -16.19 -11.33 -3.47
CA ASP A 42 -16.33 -11.79 -4.84
C ASP A 42 -15.07 -12.56 -5.26
N PRO A 43 -15.21 -13.79 -5.81
CA PRO A 43 -14.05 -14.62 -6.16
C PRO A 43 -13.10 -13.95 -7.14
N VAL A 44 -13.60 -13.14 -8.07
CA VAL A 44 -12.76 -12.45 -9.06
C VAL A 44 -11.92 -11.38 -8.36
N ILE A 45 -12.54 -10.62 -7.46
CA ILE A 45 -11.86 -9.57 -6.68
C ILE A 45 -10.85 -10.21 -5.74
N MET A 46 -11.23 -11.28 -5.05
CA MET A 46 -10.31 -12.01 -4.19
C MET A 46 -9.09 -12.53 -4.95
N ALA A 47 -9.29 -13.04 -6.16
CA ALA A 47 -8.19 -13.49 -7.00
C ALA A 47 -7.26 -12.34 -7.41
N THR A 48 -7.81 -11.15 -7.63
CA THR A 48 -7.04 -9.96 -7.97
C THR A 48 -6.15 -9.51 -6.82
N TRP A 49 -6.64 -9.62 -5.58
CA TRP A 49 -5.90 -9.22 -4.39
C TRP A 49 -5.00 -10.31 -3.82
N ALA A 50 -5.15 -11.56 -4.26
CA ALA A 50 -4.39 -12.69 -3.73
C ALA A 50 -2.87 -12.50 -3.77
N PRO A 51 -2.26 -11.95 -4.85
CA PRO A 51 -0.81 -11.71 -4.86
C PRO A 51 -0.36 -10.75 -3.77
N LEU A 52 -1.16 -9.71 -3.48
CA LEU A 52 -0.89 -8.75 -2.42
C LEU A 52 -0.97 -9.37 -1.05
N GLU A 53 -2.02 -10.16 -0.81
CA GLU A 53 -2.17 -10.88 0.45
C GLU A 53 -1.01 -11.83 0.68
N ARG A 54 -0.57 -12.55 -0.35
CA ARG A 54 0.59 -13.44 -0.26
C ARG A 54 1.87 -12.67 0.06
N PHE A 55 2.05 -11.51 -0.54
CA PHE A 55 3.20 -10.65 -0.26
C PHE A 55 3.28 -10.31 1.23
N PHE A 56 2.19 -9.83 1.81
CA PHE A 56 2.15 -9.45 3.22
C PHE A 56 2.26 -10.66 4.14
N GLU A 57 1.58 -11.76 3.80
CA GLU A 57 1.61 -12.97 4.61
C GLU A 57 2.99 -13.61 4.64
N GLN A 58 3.68 -13.67 3.51
CA GLN A 58 5.04 -14.19 3.46
C GLN A 58 5.99 -13.33 4.27
N GLY A 59 5.88 -12.02 4.16
CA GLY A 59 6.72 -11.10 4.93
C GLY A 59 6.48 -11.24 6.42
N ARG A 60 5.22 -11.42 6.83
CA ARG A 60 4.87 -11.64 8.23
C ARG A 60 5.44 -12.96 8.75
N GLN A 61 5.28 -14.04 7.99
CA GLN A 61 5.77 -15.36 8.37
C GLN A 61 7.30 -15.40 8.46
N GLN A 62 7.98 -14.66 7.60
CA GLN A 62 9.43 -14.57 7.61
C GLN A 62 9.98 -13.64 8.69
N GLY A 63 9.10 -12.99 9.44
CA GLY A 63 9.51 -12.05 10.48
C GLY A 63 9.98 -10.70 9.95
N LEU A 64 9.80 -10.43 8.67
CA LEU A 64 10.17 -9.15 8.07
C LEU A 64 9.21 -8.04 8.47
N PHE A 65 7.90 -8.34 8.47
CA PHE A 65 6.86 -7.39 8.82
C PHE A 65 6.40 -7.57 10.27
N ILE A 66 5.87 -6.49 10.84
CA ILE A 66 5.24 -6.53 12.14
C ILE A 66 4.14 -7.60 12.13
N ASP A 67 4.01 -8.35 13.23
CA ASP A 67 2.99 -9.37 13.37
C ASP A 67 1.62 -8.75 13.65
N LEU A 68 1.00 -8.24 12.60
CA LEU A 68 -0.31 -7.62 12.62
C LEU A 68 -1.16 -8.22 11.50
N PRO A 69 -2.49 -8.13 11.60
CA PRO A 69 -3.36 -8.59 10.51
C PRO A 69 -2.98 -7.94 9.17
N ILE A 70 -3.18 -8.66 8.09
CA ILE A 70 -2.81 -8.20 6.75
C ILE A 70 -3.48 -6.87 6.41
N LEU A 71 -4.75 -6.70 6.79
CA LEU A 71 -5.46 -5.44 6.54
C LEU A 71 -4.81 -4.26 7.26
N VAL A 72 -4.22 -4.49 8.42
CA VAL A 72 -3.51 -3.43 9.16
C VAL A 72 -2.18 -3.11 8.45
N LEU A 73 -1.45 -4.12 8.02
CA LEU A 73 -0.21 -3.91 7.26
C LEU A 73 -0.49 -3.13 5.98
N GLN A 74 -1.57 -3.48 5.29
CA GLN A 74 -1.99 -2.79 4.08
C GLN A 74 -2.36 -1.33 4.37
N ALA A 75 -3.10 -1.09 5.44
CA ALA A 75 -3.51 0.26 5.84
C ALA A 75 -2.30 1.15 6.14
N LEU A 76 -1.25 0.59 6.74
CA LEU A 76 -0.04 1.34 7.07
C LEU A 76 0.88 1.58 5.87
N SER A 77 0.66 0.89 4.77
CA SER A 77 1.60 0.92 3.64
C SER A 77 0.94 1.31 2.32
N LEU A 78 0.21 0.40 1.69
CA LEU A 78 -0.31 0.62 0.35
C LEU A 78 -1.55 1.52 0.30
N ASP A 79 -2.33 1.57 1.36
CA ASP A 79 -3.52 2.42 1.38
C ASP A 79 -3.16 3.91 1.33
N CYS A 80 -1.94 4.29 1.71
CA CYS A 80 -1.49 5.66 1.60
C CYS A 80 -1.36 6.13 0.13
N VAL A 81 -1.18 5.20 -0.82
CA VAL A 81 -1.06 5.55 -2.24
C VAL A 81 -2.33 6.25 -2.73
N ALA A 82 -3.47 5.63 -2.50
CA ALA A 82 -4.76 6.20 -2.91
C ALA A 82 -5.04 7.49 -2.16
N ASN A 83 -4.77 7.52 -0.86
CA ASN A 83 -4.99 8.70 -0.03
C ASN A 83 -4.14 9.88 -0.50
N LEU A 84 -2.86 9.66 -0.78
CA LEU A 84 -1.98 10.71 -1.29
C LEU A 84 -2.37 11.18 -2.68
N ALA A 85 -2.83 10.28 -3.55
CA ALA A 85 -3.32 10.65 -4.86
C ALA A 85 -4.52 11.59 -4.74
N GLN A 86 -5.44 11.28 -3.80
CA GLN A 86 -6.58 12.12 -3.52
C GLN A 86 -6.19 13.49 -2.98
N GLN A 87 -5.26 13.53 -2.03
CA GLN A 87 -4.80 14.77 -1.42
C GLN A 87 -4.14 15.68 -2.45
N ARG A 88 -3.31 15.14 -3.33
CA ARG A 88 -2.67 15.92 -4.40
C ARG A 88 -3.70 16.53 -5.34
N ARG A 89 -4.76 15.79 -5.65
CA ARG A 89 -5.82 16.24 -6.53
C ARG A 89 -6.68 17.32 -5.89
N VAL A 90 -7.08 17.11 -4.64
CA VAL A 90 -7.98 18.04 -3.92
C VAL A 90 -7.28 19.36 -3.60
N HIS A 91 -6.03 19.30 -3.20
CA HIS A 91 -5.25 20.45 -2.76
C HIS A 91 -4.31 21.01 -3.81
N ASP A 92 -4.33 20.44 -5.02
CA ASP A 92 -3.59 20.90 -6.19
C ASP A 92 -2.10 21.10 -5.90
N PHE A 93 -1.46 20.04 -5.39
CA PHE A 93 -0.01 20.03 -5.20
C PHE A 93 0.60 18.76 -5.78
N GLU A 94 1.89 18.79 -5.98
CA GLU A 94 2.63 17.65 -6.50
C GLU A 94 3.78 17.29 -5.56
N LEU A 95 4.21 16.05 -5.63
CA LEU A 95 5.38 15.57 -4.93
C LEU A 95 6.54 15.42 -5.91
N THR A 96 7.72 15.86 -5.50
CA THR A 96 8.93 15.60 -6.28
C THR A 96 9.27 14.12 -6.24
N GLN A 97 10.12 13.67 -7.15
CA GLN A 97 10.58 12.27 -7.14
C GLN A 97 11.25 11.92 -5.81
N GLU A 98 12.05 12.83 -5.27
CA GLU A 98 12.71 12.64 -3.99
C GLU A 98 11.70 12.50 -2.85
N GLN A 99 10.66 13.33 -2.85
CA GLN A 99 9.60 13.25 -1.84
C GLN A 99 8.82 11.93 -1.96
N LEU A 100 8.52 11.49 -3.17
CA LEU A 100 7.86 10.20 -3.40
C LEU A 100 8.71 9.06 -2.86
N GLU A 101 10.00 9.06 -3.12
CA GLU A 101 10.90 8.04 -2.60
C GLU A 101 10.92 8.03 -1.07
N THR A 102 10.88 9.20 -0.46
CA THR A 102 10.80 9.33 1.00
C THR A 102 9.50 8.74 1.54
N VAL A 103 8.38 9.01 0.89
CA VAL A 103 7.07 8.47 1.28
C VAL A 103 7.07 6.95 1.18
N ILE A 104 7.58 6.41 0.08
CA ILE A 104 7.65 4.96 -0.12
C ILE A 104 8.47 4.31 0.98
N ARG A 105 9.64 4.87 1.29
CA ARG A 105 10.51 4.36 2.34
C ARG A 105 9.85 4.44 3.71
N ALA A 106 9.17 5.56 4.00
CA ALA A 106 8.47 5.73 5.27
C ALA A 106 7.35 4.70 5.44
N SER A 107 6.58 4.44 4.39
CA SER A 107 5.51 3.45 4.44
C SER A 107 6.06 2.02 4.60
N TRP A 108 7.17 1.72 3.96
CA TRP A 108 7.86 0.45 4.12
C TRP A 108 8.34 0.27 5.57
N ASN A 109 8.99 1.29 6.12
CA ASN A 109 9.48 1.24 7.49
C ASN A 109 8.35 1.08 8.51
N ALA A 110 7.16 1.60 8.20
CA ALA A 110 6.01 1.49 9.08
C ALA A 110 5.55 0.05 9.30
N ILE A 111 5.81 -0.85 8.36
CA ILE A 111 5.39 -2.25 8.46
C ILE A 111 6.53 -3.21 8.79
N LEU A 112 7.76 -2.73 8.84
CA LEU A 112 8.90 -3.58 9.18
C LEU A 112 8.88 -3.95 10.66
N ASN A 113 9.26 -5.19 10.93
CA ASN A 113 9.42 -5.66 12.30
C ASN A 113 10.51 -4.82 12.98
N PRO A 114 10.25 -4.24 14.17
CA PRO A 114 11.23 -3.40 14.85
C PRO A 114 12.57 -4.10 15.11
N ASN A 115 12.56 -5.40 15.35
CA ASN A 115 13.79 -6.17 15.60
C ASN A 115 14.66 -6.24 14.34
N VAL A 116 14.03 -6.41 13.17
CA VAL A 116 14.72 -6.40 11.89
C VAL A 116 15.20 -4.99 11.56
N SER A 117 14.34 -4.01 11.81
CA SER A 117 14.61 -2.60 11.57
C SER A 117 15.80 -2.09 12.40
N ILE A 118 15.91 -2.51 13.66
CA ILE A 118 17.03 -2.15 14.52
C ILE A 118 18.35 -2.61 13.91
N THR A 119 18.39 -3.83 13.41
CA THR A 119 19.55 -4.37 12.73
C THR A 119 19.89 -3.57 11.48
N GLY A 120 18.85 -3.22 10.71
CA GLY A 120 19.02 -2.41 9.51
C GLY A 120 19.35 -0.96 9.81
N ALA A 121 18.80 -0.40 10.89
CA ALA A 121 19.01 1.00 11.27
C ALA A 121 20.45 1.26 11.74
N CYS A 122 21.12 0.26 12.22
CA CYS A 122 22.52 0.36 12.61
C CYS A 122 23.45 0.46 11.39
N SER A 123 22.92 0.25 10.22
CA SER A 123 23.69 0.28 8.99
C SER A 123 23.57 1.62 8.26
#